data_9fc99c8da4a2092b9d8b3fb606abe592
#
_entry.id   9fc99c8da4a2092b9d8b3fb606abe592
#
_cell.length_a   1.000
_cell.length_b   1.000
_cell.length_c   1.000
_cell.angle_alpha   90.00
_cell.angle_beta   90.00
_cell.angle_gamma   90.00
#
_symmetry.space_group_name_H-M   'P 1'
#
loop_
_entity.id
_entity.type
_entity.pdbx_description
1 polymer ?
#
loop_
_entity_poly.entity_id
_entity_poly.type
_entity_poly.pdbx_seq_one_letter_code
_entity_poly.pdbx_strand_id
1 'polypeptide(L)'
;MEDLNFSKSMKSKIEWVLFGTGPEMVESFEKGELEIGYMGIPPAIVGIDKGVPIKCVAGGHIEGTVMISNQQYKTMDNLNEDQNAVLSQFKGEHVGVTSKGSIHEVILSQYLKQYHLQDDINVHHYAQAEFIALDIKSGKLVAAVGTPALAVFTSTLVNSQIVIPADKFYPYNPSYGIFFREDVIEDFPEKVEKFLYYHKIASTLLRNHPEEAAGIISKNLAFADENYVKNVIKISPKYCIALSDKFIKTSLEFTEKLYDLGYISDMKKVNDIFNLEFVHKIHPEPDHYSI
;
A
#
# COMPACT_ATOMS: atom_id res chain seq x y z
N MET A 1 -4.62 -15.54 12.39
CA MET A 1 -4.11 -15.06 13.69
C MET A 1 -4.94 -15.55 14.88
N GLU A 2 -6.26 -15.71 14.76
CA GLU A 2 -7.07 -16.32 15.84
C GLU A 2 -6.63 -17.74 16.20
N ASP A 3 -6.28 -18.57 15.23
CA ASP A 3 -5.78 -19.95 15.46
C ASP A 3 -4.42 -20.03 16.17
N LEU A 4 -3.67 -18.91 16.23
CA LEU A 4 -2.36 -18.84 16.89
C LEU A 4 -2.43 -18.31 18.32
N ASN A 5 -3.61 -18.19 18.92
CA ASN A 5 -3.78 -17.55 20.23
C ASN A 5 -3.12 -16.16 20.32
N PHE A 6 -3.16 -15.40 19.23
CA PHE A 6 -2.46 -14.12 19.11
C PHE A 6 -2.83 -13.13 20.22
N SER A 7 -4.12 -12.83 20.40
CA SER A 7 -4.59 -11.90 21.45
C SER A 7 -4.18 -12.37 22.85
N LYS A 8 -4.28 -13.67 23.12
CA LYS A 8 -3.87 -14.25 24.40
C LYS A 8 -2.35 -14.16 24.60
N SER A 9 -1.59 -14.37 23.53
CA SER A 9 -0.13 -14.22 23.53
C SER A 9 0.30 -12.80 23.75
N MET A 10 -0.38 -11.82 23.13
CA MET A 10 -0.14 -10.38 23.31
C MET A 10 -0.47 -9.88 24.71
N LYS A 11 -1.28 -10.63 25.48
CA LYS A 11 -1.82 -10.20 26.79
C LYS A 11 -2.48 -8.81 26.72
N SER A 12 -3.14 -8.53 25.61
CA SER A 12 -3.78 -7.26 25.32
C SER A 12 -5.06 -7.51 24.55
N LYS A 13 -6.09 -6.68 24.79
CA LYS A 13 -7.24 -6.62 23.89
C LYS A 13 -6.76 -6.03 22.57
N ILE A 14 -7.10 -6.66 21.45
CA ILE A 14 -6.78 -6.19 20.12
C ILE A 14 -8.08 -5.84 19.43
N GLU A 15 -8.15 -4.61 18.97
CA GLU A 15 -9.25 -4.11 18.15
C GLU A 15 -8.70 -3.83 16.75
N TRP A 16 -9.39 -4.34 15.73
CA TRP A 16 -9.04 -4.13 14.34
C TRP A 16 -9.93 -3.06 13.73
N VAL A 17 -9.31 -2.03 13.21
CA VAL A 17 -9.99 -0.91 12.54
C VAL A 17 -9.56 -0.85 11.09
N LEU A 18 -10.52 -0.79 10.16
CA LEU A 18 -10.25 -0.61 8.74
C LEU A 18 -10.35 0.87 8.39
N PHE A 19 -9.36 1.36 7.66
CA PHE A 19 -9.30 2.72 7.13
C PHE A 19 -9.44 2.69 5.61
N GLY A 20 -10.10 3.68 5.05
CA GLY A 20 -10.21 3.84 3.61
C GLY A 20 -8.88 4.23 2.96
N THR A 21 -8.05 5.01 3.68
CA THR A 21 -6.80 5.55 3.15
C THR A 21 -5.71 5.69 4.22
N GLY A 22 -4.44 5.79 3.78
CA GLY A 22 -3.32 6.04 4.68
C GLY A 22 -3.38 7.38 5.41
N PRO A 23 -3.76 8.50 4.77
CA PRO A 23 -3.95 9.77 5.47
C PRO A 23 -4.93 9.72 6.65
N GLU A 24 -6.07 9.01 6.52
CA GLU A 24 -7.01 8.80 7.65
C GLU A 24 -6.34 8.05 8.82
N MET A 25 -5.49 7.08 8.53
CA MET A 25 -4.73 6.35 9.54
C MET A 25 -3.73 7.26 10.25
N VAL A 26 -3.08 8.19 9.53
CA VAL A 26 -2.20 9.21 10.12
C VAL A 26 -2.96 10.09 11.11
N GLU A 27 -4.16 10.52 10.76
CA GLU A 27 -5.01 11.32 11.67
C GLU A 27 -5.37 10.56 12.96
N SER A 28 -5.62 9.24 12.87
CA SER A 28 -5.86 8.40 14.05
C SER A 28 -4.62 8.22 14.92
N PHE A 29 -3.44 8.13 14.33
CA PHE A 29 -2.18 8.16 15.08
C PHE A 29 -1.97 9.50 15.79
N GLU A 30 -2.21 10.63 15.10
CA GLU A 30 -2.10 11.97 15.67
C GLU A 30 -3.03 12.17 16.87
N LYS A 31 -4.24 11.62 16.82
CA LYS A 31 -5.21 11.65 17.92
C LYS A 31 -4.90 10.67 19.05
N GLY A 32 -3.92 9.78 18.90
CA GLY A 32 -3.61 8.72 19.84
C GLY A 32 -4.63 7.57 19.90
N GLU A 33 -5.47 7.44 18.87
CA GLU A 33 -6.51 6.41 18.74
C GLU A 33 -5.97 5.11 18.13
N LEU A 34 -4.75 5.12 17.60
CA LEU A 34 -4.12 3.98 16.92
C LEU A 34 -2.70 3.77 17.46
N GLU A 35 -2.38 2.54 17.87
CA GLU A 35 -1.04 2.14 18.33
C GLU A 35 -0.19 1.53 17.21
N ILE A 36 -0.84 0.79 16.30
CA ILE A 36 -0.18 0.02 15.24
C ILE A 36 -0.94 0.22 13.92
N GLY A 37 -0.22 0.50 12.83
CA GLY A 37 -0.85 0.66 11.51
C GLY A 37 -0.08 -0.03 10.39
N TYR A 38 -0.81 -0.63 9.47
CA TYR A 38 -0.30 -1.10 8.17
C TYR A 38 -0.56 0.01 7.15
N MET A 39 0.44 0.79 6.86
CA MET A 39 0.24 2.04 6.13
C MET A 39 1.27 2.21 5.00
N GLY A 40 0.84 2.82 3.90
CA GLY A 40 1.74 3.22 2.82
C GLY A 40 2.84 4.15 3.32
N ILE A 41 4.02 4.05 2.74
CA ILE A 41 5.18 4.86 3.16
C ILE A 41 4.94 6.37 2.96
N PRO A 42 4.39 6.85 1.81
CA PRO A 42 4.16 8.27 1.62
C PRO A 42 3.28 8.94 2.68
N PRO A 43 2.07 8.45 3.02
CA PRO A 43 1.27 9.08 4.06
C PRO A 43 1.94 9.08 5.43
N ALA A 44 2.71 8.02 5.76
CA ALA A 44 3.49 7.98 6.99
C ALA A 44 4.56 9.07 7.05
N ILE A 45 5.30 9.28 5.95
CA ILE A 45 6.31 10.34 5.85
C ILE A 45 5.65 11.72 6.04
N VAL A 46 4.48 11.94 5.44
CA VAL A 46 3.73 13.19 5.62
C VAL A 46 3.31 13.38 7.08
N GLY A 47 2.88 12.31 7.76
CA GLY A 47 2.57 12.36 9.19
C GLY A 47 3.78 12.68 10.06
N ILE A 48 4.91 12.03 9.79
CA ILE A 48 6.19 12.28 10.50
C ILE A 48 6.65 13.72 10.29
N ASP A 49 6.51 14.28 9.09
CA ASP A 49 6.83 15.69 8.82
C ASP A 49 5.97 16.65 9.65
N LYS A 50 4.74 16.28 9.93
CA LYS A 50 3.82 17.03 10.80
C LYS A 50 4.02 16.78 12.29
N GLY A 51 4.97 15.93 12.68
CA GLY A 51 5.29 15.62 14.06
C GLY A 51 4.51 14.47 14.67
N VAL A 52 3.82 13.64 13.86
CA VAL A 52 3.16 12.43 14.37
C VAL A 52 4.24 11.44 14.82
N PRO A 53 4.25 11.00 16.11
CA PRO A 53 5.33 10.21 16.69
C PRO A 53 5.20 8.72 16.34
N ILE A 54 5.52 8.36 15.11
CA ILE A 54 5.47 6.98 14.60
C ILE A 54 6.77 6.57 13.93
N LYS A 55 7.09 5.28 14.00
CA LYS A 55 8.22 4.66 13.29
C LYS A 55 7.78 3.40 12.54
N CYS A 56 8.33 3.22 11.36
CA CYS A 56 8.26 1.96 10.64
C CYS A 56 9.21 0.95 11.28
N VAL A 57 8.69 -0.13 11.83
CA VAL A 57 9.46 -1.16 12.53
C VAL A 57 9.66 -2.42 11.70
N ALA A 58 8.89 -2.58 10.62
CA ALA A 58 9.03 -3.67 9.66
C ALA A 58 8.43 -3.29 8.30
N GLY A 59 8.91 -3.95 7.25
CA GLY A 59 8.23 -3.96 5.96
C GLY A 59 6.93 -4.76 6.02
N GLY A 60 6.26 -4.87 4.90
CA GLY A 60 5.03 -5.64 4.80
C GLY A 60 4.79 -6.15 3.38
N HIS A 61 4.85 -5.26 2.42
CA HIS A 61 4.50 -5.57 1.03
C HIS A 61 5.12 -4.55 0.07
N ILE A 62 5.49 -5.01 -1.11
CA ILE A 62 5.91 -4.14 -2.21
C ILE A 62 5.04 -4.34 -3.44
N GLU A 63 5.06 -3.35 -4.34
CA GLU A 63 4.35 -3.40 -5.63
C GLU A 63 2.84 -3.62 -5.47
N GLY A 64 2.20 -2.84 -4.59
CA GLY A 64 0.76 -2.89 -4.31
C GLY A 64 -0.06 -1.81 -5.03
N THR A 65 0.47 -1.21 -6.11
CA THR A 65 -0.23 -0.17 -6.88
C THR A 65 -0.34 -0.60 -8.34
N VAL A 66 -1.56 -0.58 -8.86
CA VAL A 66 -1.88 -0.88 -10.28
C VAL A 66 -2.67 0.26 -10.90
N MET A 67 -2.62 0.37 -12.23
CA MET A 67 -3.56 1.20 -12.97
C MET A 67 -4.53 0.31 -13.75
N ILE A 68 -5.81 0.61 -13.63
CA ILE A 68 -6.91 -0.10 -14.30
C ILE A 68 -7.65 0.83 -15.24
N SER A 69 -8.26 0.28 -16.27
CA SER A 69 -9.15 1.03 -17.17
C SER A 69 -10.24 0.16 -17.79
N ASN A 70 -11.13 0.81 -18.53
CA ASN A 70 -12.06 0.13 -19.43
C ASN A 70 -11.29 -0.59 -20.56
N GLN A 71 -11.91 -1.62 -21.15
CA GLN A 71 -11.29 -2.49 -22.17
C GLN A 71 -10.89 -1.78 -23.47
N GLN A 72 -11.39 -0.57 -23.72
CA GLN A 72 -11.06 0.18 -24.95
C GLN A 72 -9.63 0.74 -24.97
N TYR A 73 -8.98 0.86 -23.81
CA TYR A 73 -7.61 1.38 -23.70
C TYR A 73 -6.59 0.25 -23.82
N LYS A 74 -5.45 0.55 -24.42
CA LYS A 74 -4.37 -0.42 -24.59
C LYS A 74 -3.59 -0.61 -23.28
N THR A 75 -3.22 -1.86 -23.02
CA THR A 75 -2.35 -2.20 -21.89
C THR A 75 -0.90 -1.85 -22.17
N MET A 76 -0.08 -1.89 -21.15
CA MET A 76 1.36 -1.67 -21.25
C MET A 76 2.04 -2.63 -22.22
N ASP A 77 1.64 -3.92 -22.21
CA ASP A 77 2.13 -4.93 -23.16
C ASP A 77 1.80 -4.56 -24.62
N ASN A 78 0.63 -3.99 -24.88
CA ASN A 78 0.22 -3.55 -26.23
C ASN A 78 0.97 -2.29 -26.68
N LEU A 79 1.64 -1.59 -25.80
CA LEU A 79 2.37 -0.35 -26.05
C LEU A 79 3.88 -0.48 -25.79
N ASN A 80 4.42 -1.69 -25.98
CA ASN A 80 5.86 -1.99 -25.85
C ASN A 80 6.47 -1.58 -24.50
N GLU A 81 5.71 -1.75 -23.42
CA GLU A 81 6.08 -1.35 -22.05
C GLU A 81 6.34 0.16 -21.87
N ASP A 82 5.84 0.99 -22.76
CA ASP A 82 5.95 2.46 -22.68
C ASP A 82 4.88 3.03 -21.78
N GLN A 83 5.24 3.34 -20.54
CA GLN A 83 4.36 3.90 -19.54
C GLN A 83 3.82 5.28 -19.93
N ASN A 84 4.63 6.12 -20.60
CA ASN A 84 4.17 7.43 -21.09
C ASN A 84 3.07 7.25 -22.16
N ALA A 85 3.25 6.29 -23.06
CA ALA A 85 2.24 5.99 -24.08
C ALA A 85 0.92 5.50 -23.43
N VAL A 86 1.00 4.67 -22.36
CA VAL A 86 -0.20 4.25 -21.62
C VAL A 86 -0.90 5.43 -20.97
N LEU A 87 -0.19 6.28 -20.24
CA LEU A 87 -0.78 7.42 -19.55
C LEU A 87 -1.33 8.47 -20.53
N SER A 88 -0.66 8.67 -21.66
CA SER A 88 -1.10 9.63 -22.69
C SER A 88 -2.44 9.27 -23.35
N GLN A 89 -2.89 8.02 -23.26
CA GLN A 89 -4.22 7.62 -23.73
C GLN A 89 -5.36 8.30 -22.96
N PHE A 90 -5.08 8.78 -21.74
CA PHE A 90 -6.06 9.37 -20.83
C PHE A 90 -6.11 10.90 -20.91
N LYS A 91 -5.49 11.54 -21.90
CA LYS A 91 -5.59 12.99 -22.11
C LYS A 91 -7.05 13.41 -22.32
N GLY A 92 -7.49 14.41 -21.58
CA GLY A 92 -8.88 14.91 -21.57
C GLY A 92 -9.83 14.05 -20.72
N GLU A 93 -9.41 12.88 -20.26
CA GLU A 93 -10.23 11.91 -19.57
C GLU A 93 -10.19 12.09 -18.05
N HIS A 94 -11.11 11.40 -17.36
CA HIS A 94 -11.27 11.40 -15.92
C HIS A 94 -10.68 10.12 -15.31
N VAL A 95 -9.68 10.26 -14.43
CA VAL A 95 -8.97 9.17 -13.76
C VAL A 95 -9.18 9.25 -12.25
N GLY A 96 -9.62 8.16 -11.63
CA GLY A 96 -9.82 8.06 -10.19
C GLY A 96 -8.57 7.66 -9.44
N VAL A 97 -8.38 8.19 -8.23
CA VAL A 97 -7.32 7.77 -7.30
C VAL A 97 -7.81 7.97 -5.86
N THR A 98 -7.21 7.29 -4.90
CA THR A 98 -7.50 7.50 -3.48
C THR A 98 -7.03 8.88 -3.00
N SER A 99 -7.26 9.21 -1.73
CA SER A 99 -7.01 10.54 -1.14
C SER A 99 -5.62 11.12 -1.47
N LYS A 100 -5.54 12.44 -1.52
CA LYS A 100 -4.26 13.16 -1.63
C LYS A 100 -3.27 12.72 -0.55
N GLY A 101 -2.00 12.54 -0.93
CA GLY A 101 -0.96 12.02 -0.04
C GLY A 101 -1.00 10.51 0.17
N SER A 102 -1.96 9.78 -0.41
CA SER A 102 -1.90 8.31 -0.47
C SER A 102 -0.78 7.85 -1.41
N ILE A 103 -0.27 6.63 -1.20
CA ILE A 103 0.80 6.09 -2.07
C ILE A 103 0.38 6.05 -3.54
N HIS A 104 -0.88 5.71 -3.82
CA HIS A 104 -1.40 5.63 -5.19
C HIS A 104 -1.43 7.00 -5.88
N GLU A 105 -1.86 8.02 -5.13
CA GLU A 105 -1.90 9.39 -5.61
C GLU A 105 -0.49 9.94 -5.85
N VAL A 106 0.44 9.73 -4.91
CA VAL A 106 1.82 10.19 -5.04
C VAL A 106 2.52 9.55 -6.25
N ILE A 107 2.31 8.25 -6.48
CA ILE A 107 2.86 7.55 -7.66
C ILE A 107 2.25 8.12 -8.96
N LEU A 108 0.93 8.28 -9.03
CA LEU A 108 0.28 8.85 -10.22
C LEU A 108 0.78 10.27 -10.48
N SER A 109 0.74 11.15 -9.48
CA SER A 109 1.16 12.55 -9.60
C SER A 109 2.62 12.70 -10.03
N GLN A 110 3.50 11.81 -9.53
CA GLN A 110 4.90 11.77 -9.94
C GLN A 110 5.05 11.50 -11.44
N TYR A 111 4.32 10.50 -11.97
CA TYR A 111 4.40 10.17 -13.40
C TYR A 111 3.71 11.22 -14.29
N LEU A 112 2.59 11.78 -13.85
CA LEU A 112 1.96 12.88 -14.58
C LEU A 112 2.90 14.08 -14.70
N LYS A 113 3.61 14.43 -13.61
CA LYS A 113 4.62 15.48 -13.62
C LYS A 113 5.80 15.13 -14.53
N GLN A 114 6.33 13.91 -14.45
CA GLN A 114 7.45 13.44 -15.26
C GLN A 114 7.17 13.48 -16.75
N TYR A 115 5.94 13.17 -17.17
CA TYR A 115 5.54 13.12 -18.57
C TYR A 115 4.79 14.37 -19.04
N HIS A 116 4.73 15.42 -18.21
CA HIS A 116 4.03 16.69 -18.50
C HIS A 116 2.53 16.49 -18.84
N LEU A 117 1.87 15.59 -18.10
CA LEU A 117 0.46 15.22 -18.27
C LEU A 117 -0.47 15.77 -17.15
N GLN A 118 0.05 16.51 -16.18
CA GLN A 118 -0.69 16.95 -15.00
C GLN A 118 -1.87 17.87 -15.33
N ASP A 119 -1.77 18.63 -16.42
CA ASP A 119 -2.82 19.53 -16.88
C ASP A 119 -3.72 18.89 -17.95
N ASP A 120 -3.32 17.73 -18.48
CA ASP A 120 -4.01 17.03 -19.57
C ASP A 120 -4.99 15.98 -19.03
N ILE A 121 -4.83 15.47 -17.81
CA ILE A 121 -5.63 14.40 -17.22
C ILE A 121 -6.39 14.91 -16.02
N ASN A 122 -7.72 14.66 -15.98
CA ASN A 122 -8.59 15.11 -14.89
C ASN A 122 -8.56 14.09 -13.73
N VAL A 123 -7.74 14.31 -12.70
CA VAL A 123 -7.60 13.41 -11.56
C VAL A 123 -8.66 13.70 -10.50
N HIS A 124 -9.41 12.65 -10.11
CA HIS A 124 -10.44 12.70 -9.07
C HIS A 124 -10.01 11.91 -7.84
N HIS A 125 -10.08 12.54 -6.66
CA HIS A 125 -9.67 11.95 -5.39
C HIS A 125 -10.86 11.40 -4.62
N TYR A 126 -10.69 10.20 -4.04
CA TYR A 126 -11.73 9.48 -3.31
C TYR A 126 -11.23 9.10 -1.92
N ALA A 127 -12.06 9.31 -0.91
CA ALA A 127 -11.79 8.83 0.45
C ALA A 127 -11.88 7.30 0.55
N GLN A 128 -12.71 6.67 -0.29
CA GLN A 128 -12.91 5.22 -0.29
C GLN A 128 -12.83 4.68 -1.71
N ALA A 129 -12.11 3.57 -1.88
CA ALA A 129 -11.85 2.94 -3.18
C ALA A 129 -13.14 2.39 -3.85
N GLU A 130 -14.15 2.04 -3.07
CA GLU A 130 -15.42 1.51 -3.55
C GLU A 130 -16.17 2.54 -4.43
N PHE A 131 -16.08 3.82 -4.11
CA PHE A 131 -16.69 4.88 -4.93
C PHE A 131 -15.98 5.04 -6.28
N ILE A 132 -14.68 4.74 -6.37
CA ILE A 132 -13.95 4.69 -7.64
C ILE A 132 -14.60 3.64 -8.56
N ALA A 133 -14.86 2.45 -8.05
CA ALA A 133 -15.47 1.37 -8.84
C ALA A 133 -16.88 1.73 -9.33
N LEU A 134 -17.68 2.40 -8.50
CA LEU A 134 -19.02 2.88 -8.88
C LEU A 134 -18.95 3.97 -9.96
N ASP A 135 -17.98 4.88 -9.89
CA ASP A 135 -17.80 5.94 -10.88
C ASP A 135 -17.23 5.40 -12.21
N ILE A 136 -16.40 4.34 -12.19
CA ILE A 136 -16.05 3.59 -13.41
C ILE A 136 -17.31 2.93 -14.00
N LYS A 137 -18.14 2.29 -13.17
CA LYS A 137 -19.37 1.65 -13.62
C LYS A 137 -20.35 2.63 -14.26
N SER A 138 -20.45 3.84 -13.74
CA SER A 138 -21.34 4.87 -14.31
C SER A 138 -20.77 5.56 -15.54
N GLY A 139 -19.51 5.30 -15.92
CA GLY A 139 -18.81 5.98 -17.01
C GLY A 139 -18.29 7.36 -16.68
N LYS A 140 -18.34 7.78 -15.42
CA LYS A 140 -17.77 9.06 -14.96
C LYS A 140 -16.23 9.01 -14.93
N LEU A 141 -15.66 7.82 -14.68
CA LEU A 141 -14.24 7.56 -14.78
C LEU A 141 -13.97 6.51 -15.87
N VAL A 142 -12.87 6.67 -16.59
CA VAL A 142 -12.42 5.69 -17.59
C VAL A 142 -11.29 4.81 -17.08
N ALA A 143 -10.58 5.28 -16.06
CA ALA A 143 -9.44 4.59 -15.46
C ALA A 143 -9.30 4.95 -13.98
N ALA A 144 -8.50 4.18 -13.25
CA ALA A 144 -8.13 4.50 -11.88
C ALA A 144 -6.78 3.92 -11.48
N VAL A 145 -6.16 4.53 -10.46
CA VAL A 145 -4.96 4.02 -9.79
C VAL A 145 -5.32 3.60 -8.37
N GLY A 146 -4.96 2.38 -8.01
CA GLY A 146 -5.30 1.86 -6.69
C GLY A 146 -4.67 0.50 -6.39
N THR A 147 -5.26 -0.20 -5.43
CA THR A 147 -4.78 -1.49 -4.95
C THR A 147 -5.13 -2.65 -5.90
N PRO A 148 -4.44 -3.81 -5.80
CA PRO A 148 -4.87 -5.06 -6.43
C PRO A 148 -6.33 -5.45 -6.07
N ALA A 149 -6.76 -5.14 -4.86
CA ALA A 149 -8.14 -5.36 -4.41
C ALA A 149 -9.16 -4.56 -5.26
N LEU A 150 -8.87 -3.28 -5.54
CA LEU A 150 -9.69 -2.47 -6.44
C LEU A 150 -9.71 -3.06 -7.85
N ALA A 151 -8.57 -3.53 -8.36
CA ALA A 151 -8.50 -4.14 -9.70
C ALA A 151 -9.37 -5.39 -9.82
N VAL A 152 -9.33 -6.30 -8.85
CA VAL A 152 -10.19 -7.50 -8.84
C VAL A 152 -11.65 -7.11 -8.73
N PHE A 153 -11.99 -6.16 -7.85
CA PHE A 153 -13.37 -5.72 -7.66
C PHE A 153 -13.95 -5.08 -8.95
N THR A 154 -13.22 -4.18 -9.58
CA THR A 154 -13.67 -3.52 -10.81
C THR A 154 -13.71 -4.47 -12.01
N SER A 155 -12.78 -5.41 -12.09
CA SER A 155 -12.82 -6.47 -13.12
C SER A 155 -14.12 -7.29 -13.03
N THR A 156 -14.53 -7.64 -11.81
CA THR A 156 -15.79 -8.37 -11.58
C THR A 156 -17.03 -7.51 -11.86
N LEU A 157 -16.99 -6.23 -11.48
CA LEU A 157 -18.14 -5.33 -11.54
C LEU A 157 -18.43 -4.80 -12.95
N VAL A 158 -17.37 -4.48 -13.73
CA VAL A 158 -17.47 -3.75 -15.01
C VAL A 158 -16.55 -4.31 -16.09
N ASN A 159 -15.94 -5.46 -15.86
CA ASN A 159 -14.97 -6.07 -16.78
C ASN A 159 -13.80 -5.12 -17.12
N SER A 160 -13.27 -4.40 -16.11
CA SER A 160 -12.07 -3.59 -16.29
C SER A 160 -10.83 -4.47 -16.48
N GLN A 161 -9.75 -3.87 -16.99
CA GLN A 161 -8.46 -4.52 -17.15
C GLN A 161 -7.35 -3.74 -16.45
N ILE A 162 -6.24 -4.41 -16.12
CA ILE A 162 -5.03 -3.75 -15.64
C ILE A 162 -4.27 -3.25 -16.86
N VAL A 163 -4.06 -1.93 -16.95
CA VAL A 163 -3.29 -1.31 -18.06
C VAL A 163 -1.84 -1.07 -17.68
N ILE A 164 -1.53 -0.88 -16.40
CA ILE A 164 -0.16 -0.88 -15.89
C ILE A 164 -0.12 -1.82 -14.68
N PRO A 165 0.58 -2.97 -14.78
CA PRO A 165 0.68 -3.92 -13.68
C PRO A 165 1.58 -3.41 -12.54
N ALA A 166 1.47 -4.03 -11.39
CA ALA A 166 2.07 -3.58 -10.14
C ALA A 166 3.62 -3.51 -10.19
N ASP A 167 4.23 -4.50 -10.82
CA ASP A 167 5.69 -4.60 -11.00
C ASP A 167 6.25 -3.60 -12.03
N LYS A 168 5.39 -2.99 -12.85
CA LYS A 168 5.75 -2.02 -13.89
C LYS A 168 5.38 -0.59 -13.53
N PHE A 169 4.36 -0.37 -12.70
CA PHE A 169 3.88 0.98 -12.41
C PHE A 169 4.88 1.78 -11.56
N TYR A 170 5.42 1.21 -10.53
CA TYR A 170 6.55 1.75 -9.78
C TYR A 170 7.33 0.56 -9.20
N PRO A 171 8.28 0.01 -9.97
CA PRO A 171 8.98 -1.22 -9.58
C PRO A 171 9.57 -1.14 -8.18
N TYR A 172 9.33 -2.19 -7.39
CA TYR A 172 9.80 -2.28 -6.01
C TYR A 172 9.25 -1.18 -5.07
N ASN A 173 8.11 -0.55 -5.38
CA ASN A 173 7.56 0.43 -4.44
C ASN A 173 7.16 -0.24 -3.12
N PRO A 174 7.58 0.33 -1.96
CA PRO A 174 7.15 -0.16 -0.65
C PRO A 174 5.69 0.22 -0.40
N SER A 175 4.78 -0.72 -0.69
CA SER A 175 3.34 -0.46 -0.66
C SER A 175 2.83 -0.17 0.72
N TYR A 176 3.31 -0.92 1.71
CA TYR A 176 3.12 -0.58 3.12
C TYR A 176 4.26 -1.11 3.98
N GLY A 177 4.47 -0.43 5.11
CA GLY A 177 5.22 -0.88 6.26
C GLY A 177 4.32 -1.03 7.48
N ILE A 178 4.89 -1.57 8.55
CA ILE A 178 4.24 -1.68 9.85
C ILE A 178 4.76 -0.56 10.73
N PHE A 179 3.87 0.35 11.08
CA PHE A 179 4.16 1.51 11.90
C PHE A 179 3.64 1.32 13.31
N PHE A 180 4.46 1.72 14.27
CA PHE A 180 4.09 1.79 15.68
C PHE A 180 4.26 3.22 16.16
N ARG A 181 3.41 3.61 17.13
CA ARG A 181 3.61 4.85 17.88
C ARG A 181 4.87 4.72 18.74
N GLU A 182 5.66 5.80 18.84
CA GLU A 182 6.98 5.76 19.51
C GLU A 182 6.89 5.39 20.98
N ASP A 183 5.88 5.86 21.72
CA ASP A 183 5.67 5.47 23.11
C ASP A 183 5.37 3.97 23.28
N VAL A 184 4.70 3.34 22.31
CA VAL A 184 4.47 1.88 22.35
C VAL A 184 5.78 1.12 22.11
N ILE A 185 6.67 1.65 21.27
CA ILE A 185 8.00 1.08 21.03
C ILE A 185 8.85 1.17 22.30
N GLU A 186 8.81 2.30 23.01
CA GLU A 186 9.60 2.57 24.22
C GLU A 186 9.08 1.79 25.44
N ASP A 187 7.77 1.83 25.66
CA ASP A 187 7.16 1.26 26.86
C ASP A 187 6.90 -0.26 26.78
N PHE A 188 6.73 -0.81 25.56
CA PHE A 188 6.34 -2.20 25.35
C PHE A 188 7.15 -2.92 24.23
N PRO A 189 8.50 -2.86 24.22
CA PRO A 189 9.31 -3.44 23.15
C PRO A 189 9.08 -4.95 22.95
N GLU A 190 8.78 -5.68 24.02
CA GLU A 190 8.47 -7.11 23.93
C GLU A 190 7.14 -7.40 23.20
N LYS A 191 6.20 -6.46 23.21
CA LYS A 191 4.95 -6.58 22.45
C LYS A 191 5.21 -6.30 20.96
N VAL A 192 6.08 -5.34 20.65
CA VAL A 192 6.51 -5.07 19.26
C VAL A 192 7.16 -6.33 18.68
N GLU A 193 8.15 -6.91 19.36
CA GLU A 193 8.82 -8.15 18.92
C GLU A 193 7.81 -9.28 18.70
N LYS A 194 6.92 -9.49 19.65
CA LYS A 194 5.91 -10.54 19.55
C LYS A 194 4.94 -10.32 18.40
N PHE A 195 4.49 -9.09 18.19
CA PHE A 195 3.64 -8.73 17.05
C PHE A 195 4.34 -9.06 15.73
N LEU A 196 5.59 -8.62 15.57
CA LEU A 196 6.37 -8.88 14.36
C LEU A 196 6.65 -10.36 14.14
N TYR A 197 6.85 -11.15 15.19
CA TYR A 197 6.98 -12.60 15.08
C TYR A 197 5.74 -13.24 14.45
N TYR A 198 4.54 -12.90 14.91
CA TYR A 198 3.30 -13.38 14.32
C TYR A 198 3.09 -12.87 12.90
N HIS A 199 3.46 -11.62 12.65
CA HIS A 199 3.37 -11.06 11.31
C HIS A 199 4.32 -11.76 10.32
N LYS A 200 5.53 -12.13 10.75
CA LYS A 200 6.46 -12.96 9.97
C LYS A 200 5.82 -14.29 9.57
N ILE A 201 5.17 -14.98 10.52
CA ILE A 201 4.46 -16.24 10.25
C ILE A 201 3.36 -16.00 9.20
N ALA A 202 2.55 -14.96 9.36
CA ALA A 202 1.48 -14.65 8.42
C ALA A 202 2.00 -14.31 7.02
N SER A 203 3.08 -13.53 6.92
CA SER A 203 3.74 -13.21 5.63
C SER A 203 4.31 -14.45 4.96
N THR A 204 4.86 -15.38 5.74
CA THR A 204 5.37 -16.69 5.25
C THR A 204 4.23 -17.55 4.72
N LEU A 205 3.08 -17.56 5.40
CA LEU A 205 1.89 -18.29 4.95
C LEU A 205 1.38 -17.71 3.61
N LEU A 206 1.29 -16.39 3.50
CA LEU A 206 0.87 -15.71 2.27
C LEU A 206 1.76 -16.07 1.07
N ARG A 207 3.08 -16.16 1.26
CA ARG A 207 4.02 -16.51 0.19
C ARG A 207 3.97 -17.99 -0.19
N ASN A 208 4.03 -18.87 0.83
CA ASN A 208 4.28 -20.28 0.61
C ASN A 208 2.99 -21.10 0.43
N HIS A 209 1.87 -20.61 0.99
CA HIS A 209 0.56 -21.29 0.98
C HIS A 209 -0.56 -20.29 0.68
N PRO A 210 -0.54 -19.60 -0.50
CA PRO A 210 -1.49 -18.53 -0.82
C PRO A 210 -2.95 -18.99 -0.85
N GLU A 211 -3.20 -20.25 -1.22
CA GLU A 211 -4.54 -20.85 -1.22
C GLU A 211 -5.10 -21.01 0.20
N GLU A 212 -4.27 -21.50 1.13
CA GLU A 212 -4.64 -21.63 2.55
C GLU A 212 -4.86 -20.23 3.17
N ALA A 213 -3.94 -19.29 2.89
CA ALA A 213 -4.05 -17.91 3.33
C ALA A 213 -5.36 -17.26 2.83
N ALA A 214 -5.74 -17.47 1.58
CA ALA A 214 -6.98 -16.97 1.02
C ALA A 214 -8.21 -17.55 1.73
N GLY A 215 -8.22 -18.83 2.03
CA GLY A 215 -9.28 -19.47 2.81
C GLY A 215 -9.43 -18.92 4.23
N ILE A 216 -8.31 -18.59 4.90
CA ILE A 216 -8.32 -17.96 6.22
C ILE A 216 -8.84 -16.53 6.12
N ILE A 217 -8.35 -15.74 5.17
CA ILE A 217 -8.73 -14.34 4.99
C ILE A 217 -10.24 -14.23 4.69
N SER A 218 -10.75 -15.03 3.76
CA SER A 218 -12.17 -14.99 3.38
C SER A 218 -13.13 -15.34 4.52
N LYS A 219 -12.73 -16.20 5.45
CA LYS A 219 -13.51 -16.52 6.65
C LYS A 219 -13.60 -15.34 7.63
N ASN A 220 -12.61 -14.46 7.62
CA ASN A 220 -12.51 -13.33 8.54
C ASN A 220 -12.97 -11.99 7.92
N LEU A 221 -13.08 -11.91 6.60
CA LEU A 221 -13.55 -10.73 5.86
C LEU A 221 -14.86 -11.04 5.14
N ALA A 222 -15.99 -10.69 5.75
CA ALA A 222 -17.33 -11.02 5.25
C ALA A 222 -17.64 -10.52 3.82
N PHE A 223 -16.90 -9.55 3.32
CA PHE A 223 -17.06 -8.97 1.98
C PHE A 223 -16.17 -9.59 0.89
N ALA A 224 -15.26 -10.50 1.26
CA ALA A 224 -14.25 -11.06 0.37
C ALA A 224 -14.36 -12.59 0.33
N ASP A 225 -14.82 -13.14 -0.78
CA ASP A 225 -14.79 -14.60 -0.98
C ASP A 225 -13.35 -15.07 -1.28
N GLU A 226 -13.15 -16.38 -1.23
CA GLU A 226 -11.83 -16.98 -1.40
C GLU A 226 -11.23 -16.73 -2.79
N ASN A 227 -12.04 -16.74 -3.84
CA ASN A 227 -11.58 -16.46 -5.21
C ASN A 227 -11.14 -15.01 -5.37
N TYR A 228 -11.87 -14.07 -4.77
CA TYR A 228 -11.48 -12.67 -4.73
C TYR A 228 -10.11 -12.51 -4.08
N VAL A 229 -9.90 -13.11 -2.89
CA VAL A 229 -8.62 -13.01 -2.16
C VAL A 229 -7.46 -13.65 -2.95
N LYS A 230 -7.66 -14.82 -3.56
CA LYS A 230 -6.67 -15.48 -4.42
C LYS A 230 -6.24 -14.58 -5.58
N ASN A 231 -7.19 -13.95 -6.25
CA ASN A 231 -6.89 -13.05 -7.37
C ASN A 231 -6.13 -11.79 -6.90
N VAL A 232 -6.45 -11.24 -5.73
CA VAL A 232 -5.71 -10.11 -5.13
C VAL A 232 -4.26 -10.50 -4.86
N ILE A 233 -4.02 -11.63 -4.19
CA ILE A 233 -2.68 -12.13 -3.88
C ILE A 233 -1.89 -12.39 -5.17
N LYS A 234 -2.52 -12.96 -6.19
CA LYS A 234 -1.87 -13.25 -7.48
C LYS A 234 -1.38 -12.00 -8.22
N ILE A 235 -2.11 -10.89 -8.13
CA ILE A 235 -1.72 -9.61 -8.77
C ILE A 235 -0.47 -9.04 -8.11
N SER A 236 -0.32 -9.18 -6.79
CA SER A 236 0.79 -8.59 -6.03
C SER A 236 1.20 -9.50 -4.87
N PRO A 237 2.06 -10.51 -5.14
CA PRO A 237 2.36 -11.58 -4.17
C PRO A 237 3.55 -11.28 -3.22
N LYS A 238 4.20 -10.11 -3.32
CA LYS A 238 5.50 -9.82 -2.69
C LYS A 238 5.39 -9.35 -1.24
N TYR A 239 5.12 -10.28 -0.33
CA TYR A 239 4.99 -10.03 1.12
C TYR A 239 6.26 -10.44 1.87
N CYS A 240 6.83 -9.55 2.68
CA CYS A 240 7.93 -9.82 3.59
C CYS A 240 7.99 -8.75 4.68
N ILE A 241 8.49 -9.09 5.87
CA ILE A 241 8.67 -8.12 6.96
C ILE A 241 10.01 -7.39 6.89
N ALA A 242 10.91 -7.78 6.00
CA ALA A 242 12.26 -7.19 5.92
C ALA A 242 12.20 -5.69 5.61
N LEU A 243 13.05 -4.93 6.29
CA LEU A 243 13.46 -3.59 5.89
C LEU A 243 14.81 -3.70 5.20
N SER A 244 14.83 -4.28 3.99
CA SER A 244 16.05 -4.42 3.21
C SER A 244 16.58 -3.06 2.76
N ASP A 245 17.87 -2.98 2.42
CA ASP A 245 18.50 -1.75 1.92
C ASP A 245 17.73 -1.17 0.72
N LYS A 246 17.19 -2.03 -0.14
CA LYS A 246 16.40 -1.61 -1.28
C LYS A 246 15.03 -1.06 -0.85
N PHE A 247 14.36 -1.68 0.13
CA PHE A 247 13.12 -1.17 0.71
C PHE A 247 13.32 0.23 1.31
N ILE A 248 14.37 0.39 2.13
CA ILE A 248 14.73 1.66 2.75
C ILE A 248 15.06 2.72 1.69
N LYS A 249 15.93 2.37 0.73
CA LYS A 249 16.30 3.27 -0.36
C LYS A 249 15.09 3.77 -1.14
N THR A 250 14.22 2.86 -1.58
CA THR A 250 13.01 3.23 -2.35
C THR A 250 12.02 4.02 -1.49
N SER A 251 11.95 3.76 -0.18
CA SER A 251 11.17 4.58 0.75
C SER A 251 11.72 6.02 0.85
N LEU A 252 13.04 6.19 0.88
CA LEU A 252 13.67 7.51 0.89
C LEU A 252 13.45 8.28 -0.41
N GLU A 253 13.36 7.59 -1.56
CA GLU A 253 13.00 8.23 -2.82
C GLU A 253 11.60 8.88 -2.78
N PHE A 254 10.69 8.38 -1.93
CA PHE A 254 9.40 9.04 -1.70
C PHE A 254 9.55 10.37 -0.95
N THR A 255 10.59 10.57 -0.13
CA THR A 255 10.80 11.87 0.53
C THR A 255 11.07 12.95 -0.50
N GLU A 256 11.90 12.66 -1.53
CA GLU A 256 12.18 13.59 -2.63
C GLU A 256 10.89 13.93 -3.40
N LYS A 257 10.11 12.89 -3.75
CA LYS A 257 8.86 13.07 -4.48
C LYS A 257 7.83 13.87 -3.69
N LEU A 258 7.69 13.59 -2.38
CA LEU A 258 6.78 14.32 -1.51
C LEU A 258 7.19 15.77 -1.32
N TYR A 259 8.50 16.04 -1.21
CA TYR A 259 9.03 17.39 -1.17
C TYR A 259 8.73 18.14 -2.49
N ASP A 260 9.03 17.52 -3.63
CA ASP A 260 8.77 18.08 -4.96
C ASP A 260 7.29 18.34 -5.25
N LEU A 261 6.40 17.55 -4.66
CA LEU A 261 4.95 17.70 -4.75
C LEU A 261 4.40 18.66 -3.69
N GLY A 262 5.24 19.16 -2.75
CA GLY A 262 4.84 20.08 -1.69
C GLY A 262 4.06 19.46 -0.53
N TYR A 263 4.17 18.15 -0.32
CA TYR A 263 3.52 17.45 0.78
C TYR A 263 4.29 17.51 2.09
N ILE A 264 5.62 17.68 2.04
CA ILE A 264 6.50 17.82 3.20
C ILE A 264 7.39 19.05 3.07
N SER A 265 7.82 19.57 4.22
CA SER A 265 8.68 20.75 4.31
C SER A 265 10.17 20.41 4.29
N ASP A 266 10.55 19.23 4.79
CA ASP A 266 11.92 18.79 4.94
C ASP A 266 12.12 17.35 4.50
N MET A 267 13.28 17.07 3.88
CA MET A 267 13.70 15.73 3.51
C MET A 267 13.92 14.86 4.74
N LYS A 268 13.31 13.67 4.78
CA LYS A 268 13.44 12.73 5.89
C LYS A 268 14.61 11.77 5.67
N LYS A 269 15.28 11.42 6.78
CA LYS A 269 16.37 10.44 6.82
C LYS A 269 15.88 9.09 7.31
N VAL A 270 16.73 8.07 7.21
CA VAL A 270 16.41 6.70 7.67
C VAL A 270 15.87 6.71 9.11
N ASN A 271 16.57 7.35 10.04
CA ASN A 271 16.19 7.35 11.46
C ASN A 271 14.93 8.18 11.77
N ASP A 272 14.51 9.06 10.87
CA ASP A 272 13.24 9.78 11.02
C ASP A 272 12.05 8.86 10.77
N ILE A 273 12.20 7.89 9.86
CA ILE A 273 11.14 7.02 9.40
C ILE A 273 11.18 5.64 10.06
N PHE A 274 12.38 5.06 10.23
CA PHE A 274 12.58 3.65 10.57
C PHE A 274 13.18 3.44 11.96
N ASN A 275 12.72 2.37 12.64
CA ASN A 275 13.43 1.71 13.72
C ASN A 275 13.77 0.28 13.25
N LEU A 276 15.05 0.00 13.00
CA LEU A 276 15.51 -1.25 12.40
C LEU A 276 15.80 -2.36 13.42
N GLU A 277 15.83 -2.03 14.70
CA GLU A 277 16.27 -2.94 15.77
C GLU A 277 15.46 -4.24 15.80
N PHE A 278 14.12 -4.11 15.77
CA PHE A 278 13.23 -5.25 15.91
C PHE A 278 13.27 -6.19 14.72
N VAL A 279 13.21 -5.65 13.51
CA VAL A 279 13.18 -6.46 12.30
C VAL A 279 14.47 -7.24 12.10
N HIS A 280 15.62 -6.65 12.40
CA HIS A 280 16.91 -7.34 12.32
C HIS A 280 17.01 -8.53 13.28
N LYS A 281 16.39 -8.43 14.46
CA LYS A 281 16.31 -9.51 15.44
C LYS A 281 15.33 -10.62 15.00
N ILE A 282 14.18 -10.25 14.45
CA ILE A 282 13.09 -11.18 14.10
C ILE A 282 13.32 -11.84 12.73
N HIS A 283 13.92 -11.10 11.79
CA HIS A 283 14.15 -11.51 10.41
C HIS A 283 15.60 -11.22 9.98
N PRO A 284 16.59 -11.96 10.48
CA PRO A 284 17.99 -11.78 10.11
C PRO A 284 18.34 -12.30 8.72
N GLU A 285 17.47 -13.10 8.11
CA GLU A 285 17.62 -13.65 6.76
C GLU A 285 17.38 -12.56 5.67
N PRO A 286 17.86 -12.76 4.43
CA PRO A 286 17.57 -11.88 3.30
C PRO A 286 16.08 -11.68 3.08
N ASP A 287 15.70 -10.58 2.43
CA ASP A 287 14.31 -10.32 2.10
C ASP A 287 13.75 -11.34 1.09
N HIS A 288 12.44 -11.44 1.04
CA HIS A 288 11.70 -12.34 0.14
C HIS A 288 10.86 -11.54 -0.89
N TYR A 289 11.25 -10.31 -1.20
CA TYR A 289 10.56 -9.48 -2.19
C TYR A 289 10.94 -9.83 -3.63
N SER A 290 12.08 -10.49 -3.82
CA SER A 290 12.51 -11.02 -5.11
C SER A 290 12.01 -12.46 -5.24
N ILE A 291 10.89 -12.65 -5.91
CA ILE A 291 10.35 -13.96 -6.27
C ILE A 291 10.62 -14.20 -7.75
#